data_49cefff652d33bbd32cf5e0939e6ad95
#
_entry.id   49cefff652d33bbd32cf5e0939e6ad95
#
_cell.length_a   1.000
_cell.length_b   1.000
_cell.length_c   1.000
_cell.angle_alpha   90.00
_cell.angle_beta   90.00
_cell.angle_gamma   90.00
#
_symmetry.space_group_name_H-M   'P 1'
#
loop_
_entity.id
_entity.type
_entity.pdbx_description
1 polymer ?
#
loop_
_entity_poly.entity_id
_entity_poly.type
_entity_poly.pdbx_seq_one_letter_code
_entity_poly.pdbx_strand_id
1 'polypeptide(L)'
;REKIKIAVAQNADDRAETVLFRIMRGTGTDGLVGIKHMRCDEQGRQIIRPLLDTYKSDINEYCKLQGLNPQIDKTNFEEIYNRNRIRLSLIPLIEEKYNPEFKKALNRLALSAEEDRLFLENLACDELEKITKNFSKEANKIILSGVDISELDPSIRRRVIAQALKKIGMIADMGFAHYKACDDIISSTLPSVSVNLPNGYVICKEYEDIALLKADTSAADAYLERISVRNRSVDNPSTKNDSVQLLLLDADKLKAEYGENALASIKVRK
;
A
#
# COMPACT_ATOMS: atom_id res chain seq x y z
N ARG A 1 10.76 -28.76 7.42
CA ARG A 1 10.86 -28.27 6.00
C ARG A 1 11.90 -27.18 5.97
N GLU A 2 12.95 -27.38 5.19
CA GLU A 2 13.97 -26.36 4.94
C GLU A 2 13.30 -25.14 4.28
N LYS A 3 13.58 -23.93 4.82
CA LYS A 3 13.05 -22.68 4.25
C LYS A 3 13.93 -22.31 3.05
N ILE A 4 13.43 -22.51 1.85
CA ILE A 4 14.09 -22.13 0.60
C ILE A 4 14.16 -20.60 0.52
N LYS A 5 15.37 -20.06 0.27
CA LYS A 5 15.59 -18.64 -0.03
C LYS A 5 15.98 -18.49 -1.51
N ILE A 6 15.38 -17.53 -2.18
CA ILE A 6 15.69 -17.19 -3.57
C ILE A 6 16.58 -15.95 -3.55
N ALA A 7 17.82 -16.06 -3.98
CA ALA A 7 18.73 -14.92 -4.11
C ALA A 7 18.56 -14.28 -5.50
N VAL A 8 18.39 -12.95 -5.54
CA VAL A 8 18.27 -12.15 -6.77
C VAL A 8 19.40 -11.12 -6.81
N ALA A 9 20.06 -10.98 -7.95
CA ALA A 9 21.23 -10.13 -8.14
C ALA A 9 20.90 -8.64 -8.40
N GLN A 10 19.79 -8.14 -7.83
CA GLN A 10 19.50 -6.70 -7.83
C GLN A 10 20.52 -5.96 -6.96
N ASN A 11 20.97 -4.80 -7.44
CA ASN A 11 22.07 -4.03 -6.87
C ASN A 11 21.67 -2.57 -6.54
N ALA A 12 22.61 -1.74 -6.11
CA ALA A 12 22.36 -0.36 -5.70
C ALA A 12 21.88 0.53 -6.87
N ASP A 13 22.35 0.29 -8.09
CA ASP A 13 21.86 1.00 -9.28
C ASP A 13 20.38 0.65 -9.53
N ASP A 14 19.99 -0.63 -9.43
CA ASP A 14 18.59 -1.06 -9.58
C ASP A 14 17.66 -0.41 -8.55
N ARG A 15 18.14 -0.23 -7.30
CA ARG A 15 17.37 0.48 -6.25
C ARG A 15 17.20 1.95 -6.62
N ALA A 16 18.27 2.65 -7.04
CA ALA A 16 18.21 4.04 -7.47
C ALA A 16 17.25 4.23 -8.65
N GLU A 17 17.33 3.38 -9.68
CA GLU A 17 16.41 3.39 -10.82
C GLU A 17 14.95 3.22 -10.38
N THR A 18 14.69 2.30 -9.44
CA THR A 18 13.35 2.02 -8.94
C THR A 18 12.79 3.20 -8.15
N VAL A 19 13.62 3.83 -7.31
CA VAL A 19 13.23 5.04 -6.56
C VAL A 19 12.86 6.16 -7.52
N LEU A 20 13.72 6.46 -8.49
CA LEU A 20 13.47 7.51 -9.49
C LEU A 20 12.20 7.22 -10.29
N PHE A 21 12.03 5.97 -10.75
CA PHE A 21 10.83 5.56 -11.48
C PHE A 21 9.54 5.77 -10.66
N ARG A 22 9.57 5.46 -9.36
CA ARG A 22 8.43 5.67 -8.48
C ARG A 22 8.14 7.14 -8.22
N ILE A 23 9.18 7.97 -8.05
CA ILE A 23 9.03 9.44 -7.94
C ILE A 23 8.34 10.00 -9.17
N MET A 24 8.76 9.61 -10.37
CA MET A 24 8.17 10.08 -11.63
C MET A 24 6.71 9.66 -11.82
N ARG A 25 6.28 8.55 -11.20
CA ARG A 25 4.89 8.09 -11.24
C ARG A 25 4.01 8.66 -10.14
N GLY A 26 4.56 9.41 -9.23
CA GLY A 26 3.91 9.85 -8.01
C GLY A 26 3.84 8.74 -6.97
N THR A 27 4.63 8.86 -5.91
CA THR A 27 4.67 7.88 -4.84
C THR A 27 4.59 8.56 -3.48
N GLY A 28 4.00 7.88 -2.49
CA GLY A 28 4.14 8.24 -1.09
C GLY A 28 5.49 7.81 -0.50
N THR A 29 5.72 8.13 0.77
CA THR A 29 6.96 7.81 1.49
C THR A 29 7.34 6.33 1.43
N ASP A 30 6.36 5.43 1.51
CA ASP A 30 6.60 3.98 1.46
C ASP A 30 7.17 3.51 0.11
N GLY A 31 6.83 4.20 -0.98
CA GLY A 31 7.39 3.89 -2.29
C GLY A 31 8.82 4.38 -2.48
N LEU A 32 9.28 5.38 -1.70
CA LEU A 32 10.66 5.88 -1.74
C LEU A 32 11.69 4.86 -1.26
N VAL A 33 11.28 3.86 -0.48
CA VAL A 33 12.13 2.72 -0.10
C VAL A 33 12.71 1.98 -1.32
N GLY A 34 12.04 2.04 -2.46
CA GLY A 34 12.50 1.37 -3.67
C GLY A 34 12.45 -0.16 -3.53
N ILE A 35 13.61 -0.80 -3.61
CA ILE A 35 13.78 -2.24 -3.49
C ILE A 35 14.21 -2.59 -2.07
N LYS A 36 13.53 -3.55 -1.42
CA LYS A 36 13.87 -4.05 -0.09
C LYS A 36 14.91 -5.18 -0.15
N HIS A 37 15.78 -5.30 0.84
CA HIS A 37 16.75 -6.41 0.95
C HIS A 37 16.08 -7.78 0.97
N MET A 38 14.93 -7.88 1.62
CA MET A 38 14.16 -9.12 1.72
C MET A 38 12.66 -8.84 1.56
N ARG A 39 11.98 -9.77 0.89
CA ARG A 39 10.52 -9.84 0.86
C ARG A 39 10.06 -11.29 0.82
N CYS A 40 8.84 -11.56 1.24
CA CYS A 40 8.18 -12.83 0.97
C CYS A 40 7.36 -12.70 -0.33
N ASP A 41 7.30 -13.76 -1.12
CA ASP A 41 6.37 -13.88 -2.23
C ASP A 41 5.00 -14.41 -1.76
N GLU A 42 4.05 -14.55 -2.68
CA GLU A 42 2.70 -15.06 -2.41
C GLU A 42 2.68 -16.50 -1.87
N GLN A 43 3.75 -17.27 -2.10
CA GLN A 43 3.92 -18.64 -1.62
C GLN A 43 4.69 -18.70 -0.30
N GLY A 44 5.02 -17.54 0.31
CA GLY A 44 5.77 -17.45 1.56
C GLY A 44 7.28 -17.72 1.42
N ARG A 45 7.83 -17.80 0.19
CA ARG A 45 9.26 -17.98 -0.03
C ARG A 45 9.99 -16.65 0.17
N GLN A 46 11.16 -16.70 0.82
CA GLN A 46 11.98 -15.53 1.03
C GLN A 46 12.81 -15.19 -0.20
N ILE A 47 12.59 -14.00 -0.76
CA ILE A 47 13.43 -13.42 -1.81
C ILE A 47 14.41 -12.47 -1.15
N ILE A 48 15.72 -12.75 -1.29
CA ILE A 48 16.82 -11.96 -0.72
C ILE A 48 17.64 -11.30 -1.82
N ARG A 49 18.26 -10.17 -1.52
CA ARG A 49 19.07 -9.38 -2.46
C ARG A 49 20.45 -9.04 -1.83
N PRO A 50 21.40 -9.99 -1.88
CA PRO A 50 22.69 -9.81 -1.20
C PRO A 50 23.52 -8.66 -1.76
N LEU A 51 23.31 -8.27 -3.03
CA LEU A 51 24.09 -7.23 -3.72
C LEU A 51 23.43 -5.84 -3.69
N LEU A 52 22.33 -5.66 -2.94
CA LEU A 52 21.54 -4.44 -3.00
C LEU A 52 22.28 -3.17 -2.57
N ASP A 53 23.32 -3.28 -1.75
CA ASP A 53 24.16 -2.17 -1.30
C ASP A 53 25.44 -2.01 -2.12
N THR A 54 25.65 -2.85 -3.13
CA THR A 54 26.86 -2.83 -3.99
C THR A 54 26.51 -2.17 -5.33
N TYR A 55 27.35 -1.23 -5.77
CA TYR A 55 27.17 -0.60 -7.07
C TYR A 55 27.64 -1.49 -8.23
N LYS A 56 27.05 -1.28 -9.42
CA LYS A 56 27.42 -2.03 -10.62
C LYS A 56 28.91 -1.85 -11.00
N SER A 57 29.49 -0.67 -10.72
CA SER A 57 30.92 -0.39 -10.86
C SER A 57 31.77 -1.38 -10.10
N ASP A 58 31.45 -1.56 -8.81
CA ASP A 58 32.23 -2.38 -7.87
C ASP A 58 32.10 -3.88 -8.24
N ILE A 59 30.89 -4.28 -8.65
CA ILE A 59 30.65 -5.65 -9.17
C ILE A 59 31.52 -5.90 -10.43
N ASN A 60 31.56 -4.95 -11.35
CA ASN A 60 32.35 -5.08 -12.57
C ASN A 60 33.86 -5.12 -12.27
N GLU A 61 34.33 -4.31 -11.33
CA GLU A 61 35.72 -4.33 -10.86
C GLU A 61 36.08 -5.68 -10.25
N TYR A 62 35.23 -6.19 -9.36
CA TYR A 62 35.40 -7.53 -8.78
C TYR A 62 35.49 -8.62 -9.85
N CYS A 63 34.61 -8.60 -10.84
CA CYS A 63 34.62 -9.57 -11.94
C CYS A 63 35.94 -9.52 -12.70
N LYS A 64 36.46 -8.31 -12.99
CA LYS A 64 37.76 -8.13 -13.67
C LYS A 64 38.91 -8.70 -12.83
N LEU A 65 38.96 -8.38 -11.54
CA LEU A 65 39.99 -8.85 -10.62
C LEU A 65 40.00 -10.39 -10.48
N GLN A 66 38.82 -11.02 -10.53
CA GLN A 66 38.67 -12.47 -10.45
C GLN A 66 38.74 -13.17 -11.81
N GLY A 67 39.00 -12.45 -12.91
CA GLY A 67 39.04 -13.03 -14.25
C GLY A 67 37.69 -13.61 -14.72
N LEU A 68 36.56 -13.17 -14.13
CA LEU A 68 35.24 -13.62 -14.54
C LEU A 68 34.81 -12.88 -15.81
N ASN A 69 34.15 -13.60 -16.71
CA ASN A 69 33.62 -13.05 -17.96
C ASN A 69 32.08 -13.11 -17.95
N PRO A 70 31.39 -12.11 -17.37
CA PRO A 70 29.94 -12.12 -17.27
C PRO A 70 29.32 -11.96 -18.68
N GLN A 71 28.29 -12.75 -18.95
CA GLN A 71 27.48 -12.60 -20.15
C GLN A 71 26.57 -11.38 -20.03
N ILE A 72 26.59 -10.51 -21.03
CA ILE A 72 25.76 -9.31 -21.08
C ILE A 72 24.55 -9.60 -21.98
N ASP A 73 23.37 -9.52 -21.40
CA ASP A 73 22.12 -9.63 -22.15
C ASP A 73 21.93 -8.39 -23.04
N LYS A 74 21.76 -8.60 -24.33
CA LYS A 74 21.61 -7.53 -25.33
C LYS A 74 20.35 -6.69 -25.13
N THR A 75 19.30 -7.25 -24.54
CA THR A 75 18.03 -6.54 -24.23
C THR A 75 18.21 -5.43 -23.20
N ASN A 76 19.30 -5.44 -22.43
CA ASN A 76 19.64 -4.37 -21.49
C ASN A 76 19.94 -3.01 -22.16
N PHE A 77 20.17 -3.01 -23.46
CA PHE A 77 20.50 -1.80 -24.24
C PHE A 77 19.30 -1.24 -25.03
N GLU A 78 18.14 -1.90 -24.96
CA GLU A 78 16.95 -1.45 -25.69
C GLU A 78 16.17 -0.41 -24.88
N GLU A 79 16.06 0.81 -25.38
CA GLU A 79 15.31 1.93 -24.74
C GLU A 79 13.78 1.80 -24.86
N ILE A 80 13.25 0.67 -25.33
CA ILE A 80 11.81 0.40 -25.48
C ILE A 80 11.09 0.44 -24.14
N TYR A 81 11.77 0.05 -23.08
CA TYR A 81 11.20 0.01 -21.73
C TYR A 81 11.54 1.27 -20.93
N ASN A 82 10.56 1.84 -20.24
CA ASN A 82 10.73 3.03 -19.39
C ASN A 82 11.90 2.91 -18.40
N ARG A 83 12.17 1.71 -17.88
CA ARG A 83 13.29 1.46 -16.96
C ARG A 83 14.64 1.61 -17.66
N ASN A 84 14.76 1.10 -18.88
CA ASN A 84 16.00 1.24 -19.66
C ASN A 84 16.26 2.70 -20.06
N ARG A 85 15.21 3.49 -20.36
CA ARG A 85 15.36 4.94 -20.62
C ARG A 85 15.86 5.69 -19.37
N ILE A 86 15.41 5.33 -18.19
CA ILE A 86 15.93 5.91 -16.94
C ILE A 86 17.40 5.57 -16.77
N ARG A 87 17.80 4.31 -16.97
CA ARG A 87 19.16 3.81 -16.81
C ARG A 87 20.12 4.41 -17.84
N LEU A 88 19.72 4.43 -19.11
CA LEU A 88 20.63 4.75 -20.22
C LEU A 88 20.66 6.24 -20.58
N SER A 89 19.59 6.97 -20.28
CA SER A 89 19.45 8.37 -20.72
C SER A 89 19.28 9.34 -19.55
N LEU A 90 18.29 9.11 -18.67
CA LEU A 90 17.94 10.11 -17.66
C LEU A 90 18.95 10.21 -16.52
N ILE A 91 19.34 9.08 -15.93
CA ILE A 91 20.32 9.06 -14.83
C ILE A 91 21.67 9.61 -15.30
N PRO A 92 22.25 9.16 -16.45
CA PRO A 92 23.49 9.72 -16.95
C PRO A 92 23.41 11.24 -17.22
N LEU A 93 22.30 11.74 -17.76
CA LEU A 93 22.10 13.17 -17.98
C LEU A 93 22.12 13.96 -16.66
N ILE A 94 21.48 13.43 -15.62
CA ILE A 94 21.46 14.09 -14.29
C ILE A 94 22.86 14.01 -13.65
N GLU A 95 23.55 12.88 -13.76
CA GLU A 95 24.91 12.71 -13.22
C GLU A 95 25.92 13.64 -13.92
N GLU A 96 25.79 13.83 -15.22
CA GLU A 96 26.67 14.72 -15.99
C GLU A 96 26.43 16.22 -15.71
N LYS A 97 25.14 16.64 -15.68
CA LYS A 97 24.78 18.07 -15.68
C LYS A 97 24.42 18.67 -14.34
N TYR A 98 24.03 17.84 -13.35
CA TYR A 98 23.46 18.33 -12.09
C TYR A 98 24.14 17.77 -10.86
N ASN A 99 24.28 16.45 -10.75
CA ASN A 99 24.83 15.81 -9.56
C ASN A 99 25.53 14.48 -9.90
N PRO A 100 26.87 14.45 -9.96
CA PRO A 100 27.63 13.23 -10.25
C PRO A 100 27.36 12.07 -9.28
N GLU A 101 26.88 12.38 -8.07
CA GLU A 101 26.56 11.40 -7.02
C GLU A 101 25.05 11.09 -6.95
N PHE A 102 24.31 11.29 -8.06
CA PHE A 102 22.84 11.22 -8.03
C PHE A 102 22.30 9.86 -7.60
N LYS A 103 22.88 8.75 -8.09
CA LYS A 103 22.49 7.40 -7.64
C LYS A 103 22.73 7.21 -6.14
N LYS A 104 23.86 7.73 -5.62
CA LYS A 104 24.14 7.66 -4.18
C LYS A 104 23.13 8.50 -3.38
N ALA A 105 22.72 9.66 -3.90
CA ALA A 105 21.69 10.49 -3.28
C ALA A 105 20.34 9.76 -3.21
N LEU A 106 19.92 9.10 -4.31
CA LEU A 106 18.69 8.29 -4.33
C LEU A 106 18.77 7.09 -3.37
N ASN A 107 19.92 6.44 -3.26
CA ASN A 107 20.10 5.34 -2.32
C ASN A 107 20.05 5.82 -0.86
N ARG A 108 20.65 6.98 -0.52
CA ARG A 108 20.52 7.57 0.82
C ARG A 108 19.07 7.92 1.15
N LEU A 109 18.32 8.49 0.19
CA LEU A 109 16.90 8.76 0.34
C LEU A 109 16.12 7.46 0.62
N ALA A 110 16.40 6.38 -0.12
CA ALA A 110 15.75 5.09 0.06
C ALA A 110 16.01 4.49 1.45
N LEU A 111 17.24 4.59 1.95
CA LEU A 111 17.61 4.09 3.28
C LEU A 111 16.91 4.88 4.39
N SER A 112 16.93 6.22 4.32
CA SER A 112 16.22 7.06 5.29
C SER A 112 14.72 6.78 5.28
N ALA A 113 14.13 6.65 4.08
CA ALA A 113 12.71 6.31 3.96
C ALA A 113 12.39 4.92 4.53
N GLU A 114 13.31 3.95 4.44
CA GLU A 114 13.13 2.62 5.04
C GLU A 114 13.18 2.67 6.56
N GLU A 115 14.07 3.46 7.14
CA GLU A 115 14.16 3.67 8.59
C GLU A 115 12.88 4.29 9.14
N ASP A 116 12.42 5.40 8.53
CA ASP A 116 11.16 6.07 8.90
C ASP A 116 9.95 5.13 8.75
N ARG A 117 9.91 4.37 7.65
CA ARG A 117 8.84 3.40 7.41
C ARG A 117 8.80 2.32 8.49
N LEU A 118 9.93 1.75 8.85
CA LEU A 118 10.02 0.70 9.89
C LEU A 118 9.56 1.24 11.25
N PHE A 119 9.99 2.44 11.62
CA PHE A 119 9.57 3.08 12.85
C PHE A 119 8.05 3.29 12.90
N LEU A 120 7.49 3.87 11.83
CA LEU A 120 6.05 4.14 11.74
C LEU A 120 5.21 2.86 11.64
N GLU A 121 5.72 1.80 10.99
CA GLU A 121 5.05 0.49 10.96
C GLU A 121 5.02 -0.17 12.34
N ASN A 122 6.12 -0.11 13.10
CA ASN A 122 6.16 -0.64 14.46
C ASN A 122 5.18 0.10 15.37
N LEU A 123 5.20 1.44 15.32
CA LEU A 123 4.24 2.25 16.07
C LEU A 123 2.80 1.91 15.71
N ALA A 124 2.51 1.74 14.42
CA ALA A 124 1.16 1.36 13.97
C ALA A 124 0.77 -0.06 14.41
N CYS A 125 1.70 -1.00 14.53
CA CYS A 125 1.43 -2.32 15.09
C CYS A 125 1.07 -2.24 16.56
N ASP A 126 1.82 -1.45 17.34
CA ASP A 126 1.57 -1.26 18.77
C ASP A 126 0.20 -0.59 19.01
N GLU A 127 -0.14 0.43 18.20
CA GLU A 127 -1.46 1.07 18.26
C GLU A 127 -2.58 0.12 17.85
N LEU A 128 -2.38 -0.69 16.79
CA LEU A 128 -3.36 -1.69 16.36
C LEU A 128 -3.70 -2.67 17.49
N GLU A 129 -2.70 -3.14 18.24
CA GLU A 129 -2.92 -4.05 19.36
C GLU A 129 -3.76 -3.39 20.46
N LYS A 130 -3.49 -2.13 20.79
CA LYS A 130 -4.23 -1.38 21.83
C LYS A 130 -5.69 -1.14 21.47
N ILE A 131 -5.98 -0.76 20.21
CA ILE A 131 -7.33 -0.38 19.78
C ILE A 131 -8.15 -1.56 19.24
N THR A 132 -7.56 -2.76 19.12
CA THR A 132 -8.30 -3.96 18.66
C THR A 132 -9.22 -4.46 19.75
N LYS A 133 -10.54 -4.36 19.51
CA LYS A 133 -11.58 -4.91 20.41
C LYS A 133 -11.85 -6.39 20.17
N ASN A 134 -11.82 -6.82 18.92
CA ASN A 134 -12.08 -8.22 18.53
C ASN A 134 -11.34 -8.59 17.25
N PHE A 135 -10.87 -9.82 17.17
CA PHE A 135 -10.24 -10.38 15.97
C PHE A 135 -10.69 -11.84 15.78
N SER A 136 -11.19 -12.17 14.58
CA SER A 136 -11.49 -13.54 14.16
C SER A 136 -10.79 -13.84 12.84
N LYS A 137 -9.88 -14.80 12.88
CA LYS A 137 -9.16 -15.24 11.69
C LYS A 137 -10.06 -16.07 10.77
N GLU A 138 -10.94 -16.90 11.35
CA GLU A 138 -11.88 -17.74 10.60
C GLU A 138 -12.89 -16.89 9.83
N ALA A 139 -13.36 -15.79 10.43
CA ALA A 139 -14.29 -14.86 9.81
C ALA A 139 -13.59 -13.77 8.96
N ASN A 140 -12.25 -13.78 8.86
CA ASN A 140 -11.47 -12.71 8.23
C ASN A 140 -11.97 -11.30 8.65
N LYS A 141 -12.11 -11.10 9.96
CA LYS A 141 -12.71 -9.89 10.53
C LYS A 141 -11.89 -9.37 11.71
N ILE A 142 -11.75 -8.05 11.78
CA ILE A 142 -11.19 -7.32 12.91
C ILE A 142 -12.09 -6.13 13.25
N ILE A 143 -12.29 -5.88 14.54
CA ILE A 143 -13.06 -4.75 15.07
C ILE A 143 -12.12 -3.89 15.89
N LEU A 144 -12.09 -2.60 15.56
CA LEU A 144 -11.28 -1.58 16.20
C LEU A 144 -12.16 -0.58 16.94
N SER A 145 -11.63 0.03 17.99
CA SER A 145 -12.26 1.17 18.65
C SER A 145 -12.31 2.37 17.70
N GLY A 146 -13.50 2.84 17.36
CA GLY A 146 -13.67 3.98 16.45
C GLY A 146 -13.27 5.30 17.09
N VAL A 147 -13.39 5.42 18.42
CA VAL A 147 -12.92 6.59 19.17
C VAL A 147 -11.40 6.66 19.07
N ASP A 148 -10.70 5.61 19.51
CA ASP A 148 -9.24 5.61 19.57
C ASP A 148 -8.61 5.75 18.17
N ILE A 149 -9.14 5.07 17.14
CA ILE A 149 -8.61 5.19 15.77
C ILE A 149 -8.84 6.61 15.21
N SER A 150 -9.90 7.31 15.60
CA SER A 150 -10.16 8.68 15.15
C SER A 150 -9.17 9.71 15.72
N GLU A 151 -8.61 9.43 16.89
CA GLU A 151 -7.62 10.27 17.57
C GLU A 151 -6.20 10.08 17.02
N LEU A 152 -5.93 8.99 16.31
CA LEU A 152 -4.62 8.76 15.72
C LEU A 152 -4.30 9.77 14.61
N ASP A 153 -3.03 10.17 14.53
CA ASP A 153 -2.52 10.94 13.38
C ASP A 153 -2.84 10.22 12.06
N PRO A 154 -3.19 10.94 10.98
CA PRO A 154 -3.56 10.33 9.70
C PRO A 154 -2.49 9.37 9.14
N SER A 155 -1.20 9.65 9.37
CA SER A 155 -0.12 8.78 8.90
C SER A 155 -0.07 7.45 9.64
N ILE A 156 -0.36 7.42 10.94
CA ILE A 156 -0.42 6.22 11.78
C ILE A 156 -1.73 5.47 11.51
N ARG A 157 -2.85 6.18 11.47
CA ARG A 157 -4.18 5.62 11.19
C ARG A 157 -4.21 4.79 9.91
N ARG A 158 -3.64 5.32 8.81
CA ARG A 158 -3.54 4.60 7.53
C ARG A 158 -2.71 3.33 7.65
N ARG A 159 -1.62 3.36 8.40
CA ARG A 159 -0.77 2.18 8.66
C ARG A 159 -1.49 1.17 9.54
N VAL A 160 -2.21 1.60 10.55
CA VAL A 160 -3.07 0.75 11.39
C VAL A 160 -4.10 0.01 10.53
N ILE A 161 -4.81 0.73 9.64
CA ILE A 161 -5.76 0.13 8.70
C ILE A 161 -5.06 -0.89 7.79
N ALA A 162 -3.90 -0.54 7.23
CA ALA A 162 -3.13 -1.45 6.37
C ALA A 162 -2.70 -2.72 7.12
N GLN A 163 -2.22 -2.59 8.36
CA GLN A 163 -1.83 -3.73 9.19
C GLN A 163 -3.05 -4.59 9.60
N ALA A 164 -4.17 -3.96 9.92
CA ALA A 164 -5.42 -4.64 10.23
C ALA A 164 -5.92 -5.47 9.04
N LEU A 165 -5.94 -4.88 7.83
CA LEU A 165 -6.30 -5.57 6.59
C LEU A 165 -5.35 -6.73 6.28
N LYS A 166 -4.05 -6.54 6.47
CA LYS A 166 -3.05 -7.59 6.30
C LYS A 166 -3.24 -8.73 7.30
N LYS A 167 -3.61 -8.42 8.55
CA LYS A 167 -3.89 -9.42 9.60
C LYS A 167 -5.09 -10.31 9.26
N ILE A 168 -6.09 -9.79 8.53
CA ILE A 168 -7.24 -10.53 8.02
C ILE A 168 -7.04 -11.08 6.59
N GLY A 169 -5.80 -11.06 6.07
CA GLY A 169 -5.42 -11.75 4.83
C GLY A 169 -5.46 -10.92 3.55
N MET A 170 -5.60 -9.60 3.62
CA MET A 170 -5.50 -8.75 2.43
C MET A 170 -4.04 -8.61 1.99
N ILE A 171 -3.76 -9.00 0.74
CA ILE A 171 -2.41 -8.94 0.14
C ILE A 171 -2.24 -7.72 -0.77
N ALA A 172 -3.35 -7.14 -1.27
CA ALA A 172 -3.31 -6.04 -2.23
C ALA A 172 -2.91 -4.71 -1.58
N ASP A 173 -2.15 -3.92 -2.34
CA ASP A 173 -1.84 -2.55 -1.96
C ASP A 173 -3.08 -1.65 -2.11
N MET A 174 -3.29 -0.79 -1.11
CA MET A 174 -4.31 0.25 -1.14
C MET A 174 -3.73 1.54 -1.73
N GLY A 175 -4.42 2.14 -2.71
CA GLY A 175 -4.10 3.46 -3.21
C GLY A 175 -4.57 4.58 -2.27
N PHE A 176 -4.09 5.80 -2.48
CA PHE A 176 -4.44 6.98 -1.68
C PHE A 176 -5.95 7.21 -1.57
N ALA A 177 -6.71 7.00 -2.65
CA ALA A 177 -8.17 7.14 -2.66
C ALA A 177 -8.87 6.19 -1.67
N HIS A 178 -8.38 4.95 -1.54
CA HIS A 178 -8.94 3.99 -0.58
C HIS A 178 -8.68 4.42 0.87
N TYR A 179 -7.48 4.93 1.17
CA TYR A 179 -7.17 5.46 2.50
C TYR A 179 -8.00 6.70 2.84
N LYS A 180 -8.24 7.59 1.86
CA LYS A 180 -9.13 8.74 2.04
C LYS A 180 -10.55 8.29 2.36
N ALA A 181 -11.07 7.30 1.63
CA ALA A 181 -12.39 6.74 1.91
C ALA A 181 -12.48 6.09 3.31
N CYS A 182 -11.41 5.46 3.80
CA CYS A 182 -11.35 4.98 5.17
C CYS A 182 -11.37 6.14 6.19
N ASP A 183 -10.60 7.19 5.95
CA ASP A 183 -10.60 8.40 6.80
C ASP A 183 -12.00 9.04 6.84
N ASP A 184 -12.70 9.12 5.70
CA ASP A 184 -14.08 9.67 5.60
C ASP A 184 -15.07 8.83 6.41
N ILE A 185 -14.98 7.49 6.38
CA ILE A 185 -15.79 6.57 7.19
C ILE A 185 -15.54 6.77 8.68
N ILE A 186 -14.28 6.82 9.10
CA ILE A 186 -13.90 6.98 10.51
C ILE A 186 -14.43 8.30 11.06
N SER A 187 -14.31 9.38 10.28
CA SER A 187 -14.73 10.73 10.66
C SER A 187 -16.24 10.98 10.48
N SER A 188 -16.97 10.04 9.87
CA SER A 188 -18.41 10.21 9.60
C SER A 188 -19.20 10.34 10.91
N THR A 189 -20.17 11.23 10.92
CA THR A 189 -21.15 11.39 12.02
C THR A 189 -22.31 10.39 11.94
N LEU A 190 -22.44 9.68 10.80
CA LEU A 190 -23.47 8.67 10.62
C LEU A 190 -23.20 7.46 11.50
N PRO A 191 -24.24 6.90 12.17
CA PRO A 191 -24.07 5.78 13.09
C PRO A 191 -23.66 4.49 12.39
N SER A 192 -23.97 4.36 11.09
CA SER A 192 -23.65 3.16 10.32
C SER A 192 -23.37 3.53 8.87
N VAL A 193 -22.17 3.24 8.41
CA VAL A 193 -21.70 3.53 7.04
C VAL A 193 -20.64 2.51 6.63
N SER A 194 -20.57 2.15 5.35
CA SER A 194 -19.59 1.20 4.83
C SER A 194 -19.04 1.60 3.47
N VAL A 195 -17.79 1.22 3.19
CA VAL A 195 -17.12 1.39 1.90
C VAL A 195 -16.43 0.10 1.48
N ASN A 196 -16.58 -0.26 0.20
CA ASN A 196 -15.86 -1.38 -0.38
C ASN A 196 -14.40 -1.03 -0.63
N LEU A 197 -13.52 -1.94 -0.25
CA LEU A 197 -12.09 -1.91 -0.49
C LEU A 197 -11.69 -2.94 -1.57
N PRO A 198 -10.46 -2.90 -2.09
CA PRO A 198 -10.01 -3.89 -3.07
C PRO A 198 -10.13 -5.34 -2.58
N ASN A 199 -10.22 -6.27 -3.52
CA ASN A 199 -10.26 -7.73 -3.28
C ASN A 199 -11.42 -8.21 -2.39
N GLY A 200 -12.55 -7.51 -2.41
CA GLY A 200 -13.75 -7.90 -1.66
C GLY A 200 -13.68 -7.60 -0.16
N TYR A 201 -12.72 -6.76 0.27
CA TYR A 201 -12.73 -6.27 1.64
C TYR A 201 -13.66 -5.08 1.80
N VAL A 202 -14.13 -4.85 3.03
CA VAL A 202 -15.04 -3.77 3.39
C VAL A 202 -14.59 -3.16 4.70
N ILE A 203 -14.65 -1.84 4.80
CA ILE A 203 -14.61 -1.10 6.07
C ILE A 203 -16.02 -0.64 6.42
N CYS A 204 -16.42 -0.86 7.66
CA CYS A 204 -17.73 -0.43 8.16
C CYS A 204 -17.56 0.32 9.47
N LYS A 205 -18.34 1.38 9.66
CA LYS A 205 -18.56 2.01 10.97
C LYS A 205 -19.90 1.49 11.53
N GLU A 206 -19.89 1.09 12.78
CA GLU A 206 -21.09 0.73 13.54
C GLU A 206 -21.01 1.41 14.92
N TYR A 207 -21.67 2.57 15.04
CA TYR A 207 -21.57 3.45 16.22
C TYR A 207 -20.13 3.86 16.54
N GLU A 208 -19.58 3.35 17.63
CA GLU A 208 -18.21 3.62 18.09
C GLU A 208 -17.20 2.57 17.62
N ASP A 209 -17.58 1.66 16.75
CA ASP A 209 -16.73 0.58 16.28
C ASP A 209 -16.43 0.73 14.78
N ILE A 210 -15.19 0.41 14.42
CA ILE A 210 -14.76 0.26 13.01
C ILE A 210 -14.47 -1.21 12.76
N ALA A 211 -15.21 -1.82 11.85
CA ALA A 211 -14.98 -3.19 11.43
C ALA A 211 -14.33 -3.26 10.05
N LEU A 212 -13.29 -4.08 9.92
CA LEU A 212 -12.67 -4.46 8.66
C LEU A 212 -12.93 -5.95 8.44
N LEU A 213 -13.45 -6.33 7.28
CA LEU A 213 -13.85 -7.71 7.01
C LEU A 213 -13.77 -8.03 5.52
N LYS A 214 -13.74 -9.32 5.18
CA LYS A 214 -13.82 -9.82 3.82
C LYS A 214 -15.27 -10.18 3.48
N ALA A 215 -15.85 -9.56 2.44
CA ALA A 215 -17.28 -9.61 2.14
C ALA A 215 -17.81 -10.96 1.60
N ASP A 216 -16.92 -11.88 1.23
CA ASP A 216 -17.26 -13.19 0.64
C ASP A 216 -17.43 -14.32 1.68
N THR A 217 -17.54 -13.98 2.97
CA THR A 217 -17.77 -14.93 4.04
C THR A 217 -19.22 -14.83 4.57
N SER A 218 -19.84 -15.97 4.89
CA SER A 218 -21.19 -16.00 5.46
C SER A 218 -21.32 -15.16 6.75
N ALA A 219 -20.24 -15.03 7.52
CA ALA A 219 -20.17 -14.19 8.70
C ALA A 219 -20.16 -12.69 8.35
N ALA A 220 -19.57 -12.31 7.21
CA ALA A 220 -19.55 -10.93 6.71
C ALA A 220 -20.92 -10.54 6.16
N ASP A 221 -21.58 -11.42 5.41
CA ASP A 221 -22.94 -11.19 4.91
C ASP A 221 -23.92 -10.98 6.07
N ALA A 222 -23.88 -11.83 7.08
CA ALA A 222 -24.70 -11.69 8.30
C ALA A 222 -24.40 -10.38 9.05
N TYR A 223 -23.16 -9.93 9.07
CA TYR A 223 -22.77 -8.67 9.70
C TYR A 223 -23.26 -7.46 8.90
N LEU A 224 -23.11 -7.48 7.58
CA LEU A 224 -23.58 -6.42 6.67
C LEU A 224 -25.12 -6.36 6.63
N GLU A 225 -25.81 -7.50 6.68
CA GLU A 225 -27.27 -7.56 6.83
C GLU A 225 -27.73 -6.92 8.14
N ARG A 226 -27.08 -7.21 9.26
CA ARG A 226 -27.41 -6.57 10.56
C ARG A 226 -27.27 -5.05 10.50
N ILE A 227 -26.22 -4.52 9.85
CA ILE A 227 -26.04 -3.08 9.63
C ILE A 227 -27.18 -2.54 8.76
N SER A 228 -27.54 -3.21 7.67
CA SER A 228 -28.58 -2.77 6.74
C SER A 228 -29.99 -2.82 7.35
N VAL A 229 -30.30 -3.83 8.18
CA VAL A 229 -31.56 -3.94 8.90
C VAL A 229 -31.69 -2.87 9.97
N ARG A 230 -30.63 -2.57 10.71
CA ARG A 230 -30.61 -1.48 11.71
C ARG A 230 -30.79 -0.12 11.06
N ASN A 231 -30.20 0.13 9.90
CA ASN A 231 -30.43 1.38 9.15
C ASN A 231 -31.88 1.53 8.70
N ARG A 232 -32.59 0.43 8.39
CA ARG A 232 -34.02 0.47 8.06
C ARG A 232 -34.91 0.76 9.25
N SER A 233 -34.51 0.40 10.47
CA SER A 233 -35.30 0.64 11.69
C SER A 233 -35.14 2.04 12.27
N VAL A 234 -34.16 2.80 11.81
CA VAL A 234 -33.93 4.22 12.17
C VAL A 234 -34.59 5.19 11.18
N ASP A 235 -35.07 4.68 10.04
CA ASP A 235 -35.74 5.48 9.01
C ASP A 235 -37.09 6.01 9.50
N ASN A 236 -37.09 7.22 10.01
CA ASN A 236 -38.24 8.11 10.02
C ASN A 236 -38.54 8.50 8.57
N PRO A 237 -39.80 8.46 8.08
CA PRO A 237 -40.13 8.60 6.65
C PRO A 237 -39.70 9.91 5.97
N SER A 238 -39.18 10.88 6.72
CA SER A 238 -38.73 12.19 6.24
C SER A 238 -37.26 12.27 5.77
N THR A 239 -36.46 11.20 5.95
CA THR A 239 -35.00 11.23 5.62
C THR A 239 -34.60 10.28 4.50
N LYS A 240 -35.54 9.69 3.79
CA LYS A 240 -35.27 8.67 2.75
C LYS A 240 -34.49 9.10 1.51
N ASN A 241 -34.33 10.42 1.29
CA ASN A 241 -33.67 10.93 0.07
C ASN A 241 -32.22 11.38 0.25
N ASP A 242 -31.78 11.72 1.48
CA ASP A 242 -30.50 12.41 1.65
C ASP A 242 -29.30 11.45 1.74
N SER A 243 -29.48 10.23 2.28
CA SER A 243 -28.35 9.30 2.46
C SER A 243 -27.88 8.64 1.15
N VAL A 244 -28.80 8.38 0.20
CA VAL A 244 -28.45 7.84 -1.13
C VAL A 244 -27.85 8.92 -2.02
N GLN A 245 -28.32 10.16 -1.88
CA GLN A 245 -27.82 11.32 -2.63
C GLN A 245 -26.42 11.76 -2.19
N LEU A 246 -26.08 11.65 -0.90
CA LEU A 246 -24.73 11.96 -0.40
C LEU A 246 -23.67 11.00 -0.94
N LEU A 247 -23.95 9.70 -0.98
CA LEU A 247 -23.05 8.70 -1.56
C LEU A 247 -22.84 8.89 -3.08
N LEU A 248 -23.86 9.35 -3.82
CA LEU A 248 -23.76 9.63 -5.26
C LEU A 248 -23.01 10.95 -5.54
N LEU A 249 -23.20 11.98 -4.71
CA LEU A 249 -22.51 13.26 -4.84
C LEU A 249 -21.00 13.15 -4.56
N ASP A 250 -20.60 12.30 -3.60
CA ASP A 250 -19.18 12.06 -3.31
C ASP A 250 -18.50 11.23 -4.40
N ALA A 251 -19.21 10.32 -5.05
CA ALA A 251 -18.68 9.56 -6.19
C ALA A 251 -18.45 10.46 -7.42
N ASP A 252 -19.31 11.41 -7.68
CA ASP A 252 -19.15 12.37 -8.78
C ASP A 252 -18.09 13.44 -8.48
N LYS A 253 -17.94 13.87 -7.24
CA LYS A 253 -16.82 14.71 -6.78
C LYS A 253 -15.48 13.99 -6.91
N LEU A 254 -15.41 12.72 -6.55
CA LEU A 254 -14.21 11.90 -6.71
C LEU A 254 -13.85 11.70 -8.19
N LYS A 255 -14.85 11.57 -9.09
CA LYS A 255 -14.62 11.54 -10.54
C LYS A 255 -14.05 12.85 -11.06
N ALA A 256 -14.58 13.98 -10.63
CA ALA A 256 -14.15 15.31 -11.07
C ALA A 256 -12.73 15.64 -10.58
N GLU A 257 -12.34 15.17 -9.38
CA GLU A 257 -11.08 15.51 -8.73
C GLU A 257 -9.93 14.56 -9.09
N TYR A 258 -10.22 13.27 -9.41
CA TYR A 258 -9.20 12.21 -9.58
C TYR A 258 -9.31 11.40 -10.89
N GLY A 259 -10.25 11.74 -11.81
CA GLY A 259 -10.42 11.10 -13.12
C GLY A 259 -11.16 9.75 -13.09
N GLU A 260 -11.64 9.32 -14.25
CA GLU A 260 -12.51 8.11 -14.39
C GLU A 260 -11.87 6.79 -13.91
N ASN A 261 -10.55 6.69 -13.91
CA ASN A 261 -9.84 5.47 -13.49
C ASN A 261 -9.84 5.23 -11.97
N ALA A 262 -10.13 6.24 -11.14
CA ALA A 262 -10.20 6.09 -9.68
C ALA A 262 -11.46 5.32 -9.24
N LEU A 263 -12.51 5.28 -10.06
CA LEU A 263 -13.79 4.67 -9.73
C LEU A 263 -13.99 3.25 -10.26
N ALA A 264 -13.11 2.75 -11.12
CA ALA A 264 -13.19 1.39 -11.64
C ALA A 264 -13.08 0.30 -10.55
N SER A 265 -12.61 0.69 -9.35
CA SER A 265 -12.46 -0.19 -8.18
C SER A 265 -13.55 -0.01 -7.12
N ILE A 266 -14.44 0.98 -7.25
CA ILE A 266 -15.52 1.23 -6.28
C ILE A 266 -16.85 0.77 -6.89
N LYS A 267 -17.21 -0.50 -6.69
CA LYS A 267 -18.57 -0.98 -7.00
C LYS A 267 -19.51 -0.62 -5.85
N VAL A 268 -20.35 0.39 -6.07
CA VAL A 268 -21.50 0.67 -5.20
C VAL A 268 -22.57 -0.40 -5.49
N ARG A 269 -22.90 -1.26 -4.53
CA ARG A 269 -24.11 -2.10 -4.62
C ARG A 269 -25.34 -1.21 -4.42
N LYS A 270 -26.27 -1.27 -5.39
CA LYS A 270 -27.61 -0.70 -5.29
C LYS A 270 -28.43 -1.43 -4.23
#